data_9aebbfe5d0bc399135f6a64e5464757f
#
_entry.id   9aebbfe5d0bc399135f6a64e5464757f
#
_cell.length_a   1.000
_cell.length_b   1.000
_cell.length_c   1.000
_cell.angle_alpha   90.00
_cell.angle_beta   90.00
_cell.angle_gamma   90.00
#
_symmetry.space_group_name_H-M   'P 1'
#
loop_
_entity.id
_entity.type
_entity.pdbx_description
1 polymer ?
#
loop_
_entity_poly.entity_id
_entity_poly.type
_entity_poly.pdbx_seq_one_letter_code
_entity_poly.pdbx_strand_id
1 'polypeptide(L)'
;MKISIIQPSRNNLKYLKWSYDAIRKNQGSHTVEICVADDFSDKDGTWEWCLQMMETDPLFKAIRNEGPNRLGHTILYDRLVNEVASYDICMIYHADMYLCPGALDAIEKHIATKKIVSLTRIEPPLHPPGPEKILLDCGVEPEQFDEDKLFHHLEMEYEIIHKDKTTEGIFAPWAFMKSDFQEIGGHDPLYAPQSKEDSDIFNRFQLNGVEFIQTWDGFVYHMTCRGSRFNPELTTPGKNSSEWEAQNLRSTRNFIRKWGHFCKHDALMKPIVPSKYNIAFRVEKCGQHLLHGLEPWCDRIYSDAEWAKYITLEQPNTKFDLRKRCHSLTDNDKYDYDDIIVEIDGTRFTQQDFEYIQQLAEILDDSDLLNEFAQPGEQFELGNLKITIMNVQTYEKDLIVCKS
;
A
#
# COMPACT_ATOMS: atom_id res chain seq x y z
N MET A 1 12.81 24.68 -4.13
CA MET A 1 12.36 24.10 -2.84
C MET A 1 13.48 23.32 -2.12
N LYS A 2 13.23 22.89 -0.86
CA LYS A 2 14.09 21.92 -0.14
C LYS A 2 13.28 20.65 0.05
N ILE A 3 13.85 19.47 -0.31
CA ILE A 3 13.15 18.19 -0.29
C ILE A 3 14.07 17.05 0.15
N SER A 4 13.57 16.12 0.97
CA SER A 4 14.24 14.90 1.38
C SER A 4 13.69 13.71 0.56
N ILE A 5 14.54 13.06 -0.22
CA ILE A 5 14.21 11.84 -0.96
C ILE A 5 14.43 10.63 -0.05
N ILE A 6 13.43 9.78 0.07
CA ILE A 6 13.33 8.68 1.04
C ILE A 6 13.48 7.35 0.30
N GLN A 7 14.62 6.68 0.48
CA GLN A 7 15.03 5.52 -0.32
C GLN A 7 15.51 4.33 0.53
N PRO A 8 14.64 3.40 0.95
CA PRO A 8 15.09 2.11 1.45
C PRO A 8 15.74 1.28 0.34
N SER A 9 16.80 0.56 0.68
CA SER A 9 17.51 -0.31 -0.27
C SER A 9 18.03 -1.58 0.43
N ARG A 10 18.14 -2.68 -0.33
CA ARG A 10 18.79 -3.90 0.12
C ARG A 10 19.40 -4.66 -1.04
N ASN A 11 20.72 -4.90 -0.98
CA ASN A 11 21.44 -5.64 -2.02
C ASN A 11 21.12 -5.13 -3.44
N ASN A 12 21.11 -3.81 -3.60
CA ASN A 12 20.62 -3.14 -4.80
C ASN A 12 21.52 -1.98 -5.23
N LEU A 13 22.82 -2.08 -4.95
CA LEU A 13 23.81 -1.01 -5.10
C LEU A 13 23.84 -0.40 -6.50
N LYS A 14 23.77 -1.23 -7.55
CA LYS A 14 23.84 -0.72 -8.93
C LYS A 14 22.68 0.22 -9.27
N TYR A 15 21.47 -0.09 -8.80
CA TYR A 15 20.30 0.77 -9.00
C TYR A 15 20.37 2.01 -8.10
N LEU A 16 20.79 1.85 -6.84
CA LEU A 16 20.93 2.96 -5.91
C LEU A 16 21.93 4.00 -6.42
N LYS A 17 23.07 3.59 -6.99
CA LYS A 17 24.03 4.47 -7.64
C LYS A 17 23.43 5.19 -8.85
N TRP A 18 22.77 4.46 -9.72
CA TRP A 18 22.13 5.00 -10.92
C TRP A 18 21.04 6.03 -10.54
N SER A 19 20.22 5.72 -9.54
CA SER A 19 19.23 6.64 -9.00
C SER A 19 19.86 7.89 -8.38
N TYR A 20 20.92 7.72 -7.59
CA TYR A 20 21.67 8.84 -6.99
C TYR A 20 22.21 9.78 -8.07
N ASP A 21 22.88 9.23 -9.10
CA ASP A 21 23.45 10.02 -10.19
C ASP A 21 22.34 10.78 -10.95
N ALA A 22 21.21 10.14 -11.21
CA ALA A 22 20.05 10.78 -11.84
C ALA A 22 19.50 11.94 -11.01
N ILE A 23 19.36 11.75 -9.70
CA ILE A 23 18.87 12.81 -8.78
C ILE A 23 19.84 13.98 -8.79
N ARG A 24 21.14 13.75 -8.62
CA ARG A 24 22.15 14.82 -8.62
C ARG A 24 22.26 15.56 -9.94
N LYS A 25 22.13 14.83 -11.07
CA LYS A 25 22.12 15.40 -12.41
C LYS A 25 20.91 16.30 -12.67
N ASN A 26 19.72 15.88 -12.22
CA ASN A 26 18.45 16.46 -12.63
C ASN A 26 17.71 17.23 -11.52
N GLN A 27 18.36 17.46 -10.36
CA GLN A 27 17.76 18.20 -9.23
C GLN A 27 17.48 19.68 -9.51
N GLY A 28 18.01 20.24 -10.61
CA GLY A 28 17.82 21.65 -10.97
C GLY A 28 18.35 22.61 -9.90
N SER A 29 17.58 23.65 -9.60
CA SER A 29 17.92 24.67 -8.56
C SER A 29 17.49 24.26 -7.15
N HIS A 30 16.96 23.05 -6.97
CA HIS A 30 16.44 22.58 -5.68
C HIS A 30 17.54 22.08 -4.75
N THR A 31 17.33 22.20 -3.45
CA THR A 31 18.20 21.58 -2.44
C THR A 31 17.63 20.20 -2.10
N VAL A 32 18.31 19.16 -2.55
CA VAL A 32 17.86 17.78 -2.44
C VAL A 32 18.73 17.02 -1.44
N GLU A 33 18.12 16.62 -0.33
CA GLU A 33 18.70 15.67 0.61
C GLU A 33 18.30 14.25 0.22
N ILE A 34 19.26 13.32 0.14
CA ILE A 34 18.99 11.91 -0.15
C ILE A 34 19.18 11.13 1.14
N CYS A 35 18.10 10.50 1.60
CA CYS A 35 18.04 9.70 2.82
C CYS A 35 17.90 8.23 2.47
N VAL A 36 18.91 7.42 2.74
CA VAL A 36 18.96 5.99 2.44
C VAL A 36 18.85 5.15 3.72
N ALA A 37 18.06 4.10 3.68
CA ALA A 37 18.06 3.07 4.71
C ALA A 37 18.52 1.73 4.11
N ASP A 38 19.70 1.26 4.53
CA ASP A 38 20.21 -0.05 4.17
C ASP A 38 19.56 -1.14 5.05
N ASP A 39 18.73 -2.00 4.44
CA ASP A 39 18.04 -3.11 5.13
C ASP A 39 18.92 -4.36 5.23
N PHE A 40 20.08 -4.23 5.88
CA PHE A 40 21.05 -5.30 6.05
C PHE A 40 21.53 -5.89 4.71
N SER A 41 22.13 -5.03 3.87
CA SER A 41 22.85 -5.50 2.66
C SER A 41 24.11 -6.26 3.07
N ASP A 42 24.29 -7.46 2.50
CA ASP A 42 25.38 -8.40 2.81
C ASP A 42 26.08 -8.96 1.57
N LYS A 43 25.71 -8.51 0.34
CA LYS A 43 26.19 -9.13 -0.91
C LYS A 43 26.95 -8.19 -1.83
N ASP A 44 26.64 -6.89 -1.87
CA ASP A 44 27.04 -6.01 -2.96
C ASP A 44 27.78 -4.73 -2.55
N GLY A 45 28.09 -4.57 -1.26
CA GLY A 45 28.80 -3.40 -0.75
C GLY A 45 27.95 -2.12 -0.66
N THR A 46 26.60 -2.25 -0.58
CA THR A 46 25.69 -1.11 -0.47
C THR A 46 26.04 -0.24 0.73
N TRP A 47 26.28 -0.84 1.91
CA TRP A 47 26.55 -0.07 3.12
C TRP A 47 27.90 0.66 3.05
N GLU A 48 28.94 0.02 2.56
CA GLU A 48 30.25 0.61 2.36
C GLU A 48 30.18 1.83 1.43
N TRP A 49 29.40 1.73 0.36
CA TRP A 49 29.12 2.87 -0.52
C TRP A 49 28.34 3.98 0.21
N CYS A 50 27.35 3.66 1.01
CA CYS A 50 26.62 4.67 1.80
C CYS A 50 27.56 5.43 2.75
N LEU A 51 28.50 4.75 3.42
CA LEU A 51 29.51 5.38 4.28
C LEU A 51 30.37 6.37 3.47
N GLN A 52 30.86 5.96 2.31
CA GLN A 52 31.63 6.83 1.43
C GLN A 52 30.85 8.06 0.97
N MET A 53 29.55 7.89 0.64
CA MET A 53 28.71 9.00 0.21
C MET A 53 28.44 10.00 1.33
N MET A 54 28.27 9.56 2.58
CA MET A 54 28.15 10.45 3.74
C MET A 54 29.41 11.31 3.99
N GLU A 55 30.58 10.83 3.58
CA GLU A 55 31.83 11.60 3.68
C GLU A 55 31.98 12.62 2.55
N THR A 56 31.44 12.33 1.37
CA THR A 56 31.69 13.12 0.15
C THR A 56 30.55 14.03 -0.25
N ASP A 57 29.33 13.72 0.14
CA ASP A 57 28.11 14.51 -0.15
C ASP A 57 27.41 14.93 1.15
N PRO A 58 27.47 16.23 1.55
CA PRO A 58 26.87 16.72 2.81
C PRO A 58 25.34 16.62 2.83
N LEU A 59 24.70 16.40 1.69
CA LEU A 59 23.25 16.21 1.55
C LEU A 59 22.86 14.74 1.35
N PHE A 60 23.79 13.81 1.58
CA PHE A 60 23.51 12.38 1.62
C PHE A 60 23.54 11.89 3.07
N LYS A 61 22.50 11.18 3.47
CA LYS A 61 22.38 10.59 4.81
C LYS A 61 22.00 9.12 4.69
N ALA A 62 22.56 8.31 5.56
CA ALA A 62 22.19 6.89 5.60
C ALA A 62 22.06 6.36 7.01
N ILE A 63 21.15 5.43 7.19
CA ILE A 63 21.02 4.58 8.37
C ILE A 63 21.06 3.12 7.96
N ARG A 64 21.40 2.22 8.89
CA ARG A 64 21.44 0.79 8.64
C ARG A 64 20.53 0.03 9.59
N ASN A 65 19.89 -1.01 9.05
CA ASN A 65 19.38 -2.12 9.84
C ASN A 65 20.53 -3.11 10.10
N GLU A 66 20.87 -3.33 11.36
CA GLU A 66 22.00 -4.20 11.74
C GLU A 66 21.70 -5.69 11.52
N GLY A 67 20.46 -6.03 11.13
CA GLY A 67 20.06 -7.39 10.78
C GLY A 67 20.02 -8.38 11.97
N PRO A 68 20.01 -9.70 11.70
CA PRO A 68 19.95 -10.29 10.35
C PRO A 68 18.56 -10.25 9.70
N ASN A 69 17.51 -9.92 10.46
CA ASN A 69 16.13 -9.88 9.96
C ASN A 69 15.86 -8.58 9.17
N ARG A 70 15.14 -8.71 8.06
CA ARG A 70 14.62 -7.56 7.32
C ARG A 70 13.61 -6.78 8.14
N LEU A 71 13.71 -5.46 8.10
CA LEU A 71 12.66 -4.55 8.57
C LEU A 71 11.64 -4.24 7.48
N GLY A 72 12.10 -4.12 6.23
CA GLY A 72 11.28 -3.85 5.05
C GLY A 72 10.88 -2.39 4.88
N HIS A 73 10.23 -2.12 3.76
CA HIS A 73 9.88 -0.76 3.33
C HIS A 73 9.00 -0.04 4.37
N THR A 74 7.98 -0.70 4.87
CA THR A 74 7.02 -0.17 5.85
C THR A 74 7.70 0.51 7.03
N ILE A 75 8.69 -0.15 7.62
CA ILE A 75 9.40 0.38 8.80
C ILE A 75 10.46 1.40 8.38
N LEU A 76 11.17 1.13 7.27
CA LEU A 76 12.30 1.96 6.88
C LEU A 76 11.89 3.30 6.30
N TYR A 77 10.75 3.41 5.60
CA TYR A 77 10.20 4.70 5.19
C TYR A 77 9.94 5.58 6.42
N ASP A 78 9.28 5.04 7.44
CA ASP A 78 8.93 5.78 8.65
C ASP A 78 10.17 6.23 9.42
N ARG A 79 11.18 5.36 9.54
CA ARG A 79 12.46 5.73 10.15
C ARG A 79 13.17 6.84 9.38
N LEU A 80 13.21 6.75 8.06
CA LEU A 80 13.83 7.80 7.24
C LEU A 80 13.10 9.13 7.36
N VAL A 81 11.76 9.13 7.30
CA VAL A 81 10.96 10.35 7.43
C VAL A 81 11.12 10.97 8.82
N ASN A 82 11.04 10.17 9.88
CA ASN A 82 10.97 10.68 11.25
C ASN A 82 12.35 10.95 11.87
N GLU A 83 13.36 10.13 11.58
CA GLU A 83 14.66 10.14 12.25
C GLU A 83 15.76 10.83 11.42
N VAL A 84 15.65 10.83 10.06
CA VAL A 84 16.77 11.20 9.17
C VAL A 84 16.47 12.44 8.34
N ALA A 85 15.28 12.52 7.73
CA ALA A 85 14.89 13.62 6.86
C ALA A 85 14.86 14.95 7.60
N SER A 86 15.59 15.97 7.08
CA SER A 86 15.70 17.30 7.68
C SER A 86 14.65 18.28 7.15
N TYR A 87 14.08 18.04 5.98
CA TYR A 87 13.19 18.99 5.32
C TYR A 87 11.72 18.63 5.52
N ASP A 88 10.86 19.65 5.44
CA ASP A 88 9.41 19.48 5.62
C ASP A 88 8.74 18.77 4.45
N ILE A 89 9.34 18.81 3.26
CA ILE A 89 8.87 18.08 2.09
C ILE A 89 9.68 16.80 1.98
N CYS A 90 9.00 15.66 1.96
CA CYS A 90 9.58 14.34 1.76
C CYS A 90 9.02 13.71 0.48
N MET A 91 9.79 12.84 -0.16
CA MET A 91 9.34 12.07 -1.32
C MET A 91 9.73 10.60 -1.17
N ILE A 92 8.76 9.70 -1.10
CA ILE A 92 8.99 8.27 -1.24
C ILE A 92 9.49 7.99 -2.65
N TYR A 93 10.62 7.30 -2.76
CA TYR A 93 11.30 7.08 -4.02
C TYR A 93 12.01 5.73 -4.06
N HIS A 94 11.87 4.97 -5.14
CA HIS A 94 12.51 3.67 -5.26
C HIS A 94 13.93 3.80 -5.83
N ALA A 95 14.80 2.85 -5.47
CA ALA A 95 16.19 2.85 -5.94
C ALA A 95 16.32 2.56 -7.45
N ASP A 96 15.31 1.98 -8.09
CA ASP A 96 15.25 1.68 -9.52
C ASP A 96 14.51 2.75 -10.35
N MET A 97 14.49 3.98 -9.85
CA MET A 97 13.91 5.15 -10.52
C MET A 97 14.98 6.16 -10.97
N TYR A 98 14.77 6.72 -12.16
CA TYR A 98 15.54 7.82 -12.73
C TYR A 98 14.70 9.10 -12.68
N LEU A 99 15.14 10.11 -11.93
CA LEU A 99 14.48 11.40 -11.86
C LEU A 99 14.71 12.17 -13.17
N CYS A 100 13.64 12.51 -13.89
CA CYS A 100 13.75 13.25 -15.13
C CYS A 100 13.95 14.76 -14.88
N PRO A 101 14.56 15.51 -15.83
CA PRO A 101 14.65 16.97 -15.74
C PRO A 101 13.29 17.63 -15.54
N GLY A 102 13.22 18.68 -14.69
CA GLY A 102 11.97 19.41 -14.41
C GLY A 102 10.99 18.72 -13.46
N ALA A 103 11.24 17.45 -13.06
CA ALA A 103 10.35 16.72 -12.17
C ALA A 103 10.14 17.40 -10.82
N LEU A 104 11.19 17.99 -10.24
CA LEU A 104 11.08 18.70 -8.97
C LEU A 104 10.38 20.07 -9.09
N ASP A 105 10.47 20.72 -10.25
CA ASP A 105 9.70 21.96 -10.54
C ASP A 105 8.20 21.63 -10.58
N ALA A 106 7.83 20.50 -11.17
CA ALA A 106 6.45 20.04 -11.20
C ALA A 106 5.91 19.70 -9.78
N ILE A 107 6.74 19.11 -8.90
CA ILE A 107 6.38 18.92 -7.50
C ILE A 107 6.20 20.26 -6.79
N GLU A 108 7.16 21.20 -6.91
CA GLU A 108 7.11 22.51 -6.25
C GLU A 108 5.84 23.29 -6.61
N LYS A 109 5.38 23.16 -7.84
CA LYS A 109 4.14 23.79 -8.34
C LYS A 109 2.88 23.40 -7.57
N HIS A 110 2.80 22.16 -7.07
CA HIS A 110 1.58 21.59 -6.53
C HIS A 110 1.64 21.24 -5.04
N ILE A 111 2.85 21.05 -4.49
CA ILE A 111 3.01 20.58 -3.10
C ILE A 111 2.50 21.61 -2.10
N ALA A 112 1.66 21.18 -1.17
CA ALA A 112 1.17 21.98 -0.04
C ALA A 112 0.67 21.05 1.08
N THR A 113 0.36 21.62 2.24
CA THR A 113 -0.34 20.89 3.32
C THR A 113 -1.63 20.27 2.80
N LYS A 114 -1.89 19.02 3.15
CA LYS A 114 -3.00 18.20 2.67
C LYS A 114 -3.02 17.97 1.14
N LYS A 115 -1.85 18.04 0.51
CA LYS A 115 -1.67 17.68 -0.89
C LYS A 115 -0.49 16.73 -1.04
N ILE A 116 -0.70 15.64 -1.74
CA ILE A 116 0.35 14.70 -2.15
C ILE A 116 0.51 14.78 -3.64
N VAL A 117 1.75 14.89 -4.11
CA VAL A 117 2.08 15.04 -5.52
C VAL A 117 2.86 13.82 -6.01
N SER A 118 2.28 13.07 -6.93
CA SER A 118 2.94 11.94 -7.61
C SER A 118 3.48 12.38 -8.96
N LEU A 119 4.68 11.90 -9.31
CA LEU A 119 5.23 12.04 -10.66
C LEU A 119 4.66 10.96 -11.57
N THR A 120 4.50 11.29 -12.85
CA THR A 120 4.08 10.31 -13.86
C THR A 120 5.24 9.37 -14.17
N ARG A 121 4.96 8.07 -14.12
CA ARG A 121 5.94 7.01 -14.42
C ARG A 121 6.00 6.74 -15.90
N ILE A 122 7.24 6.59 -16.41
CA ILE A 122 7.56 5.98 -17.69
C ILE A 122 8.17 4.62 -17.37
N GLU A 123 7.59 3.54 -17.89
CA GLU A 123 7.98 2.16 -17.54
C GLU A 123 8.20 1.32 -18.78
N PRO A 124 9.16 0.37 -18.77
CA PRO A 124 9.23 -0.66 -19.81
C PRO A 124 7.97 -1.54 -19.76
N PRO A 125 7.57 -2.21 -20.86
CA PRO A 125 6.31 -2.95 -20.95
C PRO A 125 6.36 -4.30 -20.21
N LEU A 126 6.79 -4.30 -18.94
CA LEU A 126 6.84 -5.46 -18.05
C LEU A 126 5.50 -5.68 -17.31
N HIS A 127 4.66 -4.65 -17.25
CA HIS A 127 3.32 -4.69 -16.70
C HIS A 127 2.28 -4.26 -17.74
N PRO A 128 1.02 -4.66 -17.58
CA PRO A 128 -0.05 -4.20 -18.48
C PRO A 128 -0.11 -2.68 -18.58
N PRO A 129 -0.57 -2.13 -19.73
CA PRO A 129 -0.79 -0.70 -19.87
C PRO A 129 -1.88 -0.21 -18.92
N GLY A 130 -1.76 1.04 -18.51
CA GLY A 130 -2.76 1.76 -17.72
C GLY A 130 -2.76 3.24 -18.05
N PRO A 131 -3.87 3.96 -17.81
CA PRO A 131 -3.96 5.38 -18.11
C PRO A 131 -3.14 6.26 -17.15
N GLU A 132 -2.61 5.69 -16.09
CA GLU A 132 -1.82 6.36 -15.04
C GLU A 132 -0.31 6.43 -15.33
N LYS A 133 0.13 5.85 -16.42
CA LYS A 133 1.57 5.77 -16.77
C LYS A 133 1.79 5.75 -18.26
N ILE A 134 3.06 5.90 -18.66
CA ILE A 134 3.53 5.82 -20.04
C ILE A 134 4.35 4.55 -20.20
N LEU A 135 4.07 3.75 -21.23
CA LEU A 135 4.92 2.60 -21.58
C LEU A 135 5.94 3.01 -22.64
N LEU A 136 7.21 3.00 -22.27
CA LEU A 136 8.33 3.24 -23.14
C LEU A 136 9.53 2.41 -22.66
N ASP A 137 10.04 1.54 -23.50
CA ASP A 137 11.23 0.75 -23.19
C ASP A 137 12.50 1.57 -23.44
N CYS A 138 13.10 2.10 -22.37
CA CYS A 138 14.43 2.72 -22.38
C CYS A 138 15.47 1.83 -21.68
N GLY A 139 15.21 0.53 -21.55
CA GLY A 139 16.07 -0.43 -20.87
C GLY A 139 15.49 -0.89 -19.52
N VAL A 140 15.91 -2.07 -19.10
CA VAL A 140 15.45 -2.72 -17.87
C VAL A 140 16.56 -2.87 -16.82
N GLU A 141 17.77 -2.46 -17.17
CA GLU A 141 18.94 -2.45 -16.30
C GLU A 141 19.69 -1.11 -16.47
N PRO A 142 20.41 -0.60 -15.44
CA PRO A 142 21.18 0.65 -15.55
C PRO A 142 22.15 0.70 -16.74
N GLU A 143 22.78 -0.44 -17.06
CA GLU A 143 23.74 -0.55 -18.15
C GLU A 143 23.07 -0.56 -19.56
N GLN A 144 21.76 -0.77 -19.60
CA GLN A 144 20.94 -0.78 -20.83
C GLN A 144 20.15 0.50 -21.01
N PHE A 145 20.21 1.40 -20.03
CA PHE A 145 19.39 2.60 -20.01
C PHE A 145 19.73 3.55 -21.14
N ASP A 146 18.76 3.82 -21.99
CA ASP A 146 18.84 4.75 -23.12
C ASP A 146 18.25 6.11 -22.73
N GLU A 147 19.11 6.97 -22.18
CA GLU A 147 18.75 8.32 -21.71
C GLU A 147 18.34 9.23 -22.89
N ASP A 148 19.01 9.10 -24.03
CA ASP A 148 18.73 9.93 -25.21
C ASP A 148 17.33 9.63 -25.76
N LYS A 149 16.94 8.37 -25.80
CA LYS A 149 15.60 7.94 -26.17
C LYS A 149 14.55 8.46 -25.19
N LEU A 150 14.83 8.42 -23.89
CA LEU A 150 13.93 8.96 -22.87
C LEU A 150 13.73 10.47 -23.06
N PHE A 151 14.80 11.22 -23.22
CA PHE A 151 14.73 12.67 -23.35
C PHE A 151 14.05 13.10 -24.65
N HIS A 152 14.34 12.42 -25.76
CA HIS A 152 13.61 12.66 -27.00
C HIS A 152 12.09 12.46 -26.85
N HIS A 153 11.69 11.40 -26.14
CA HIS A 153 10.27 11.17 -25.84
C HIS A 153 9.66 12.30 -24.97
N LEU A 154 10.38 12.73 -23.93
CA LEU A 154 9.95 13.80 -23.05
C LEU A 154 9.77 15.14 -23.79
N GLU A 155 10.68 15.48 -24.68
CA GLU A 155 10.59 16.69 -25.52
C GLU A 155 9.34 16.66 -26.40
N MET A 156 9.02 15.53 -27.00
CA MET A 156 7.84 15.37 -27.86
C MET A 156 6.52 15.42 -27.09
N GLU A 157 6.47 14.78 -25.90
CA GLU A 157 5.25 14.75 -25.07
C GLU A 157 5.06 16.05 -24.28
N TYR A 158 6.16 16.65 -23.79
CA TYR A 158 6.12 17.85 -22.96
C TYR A 158 5.64 19.08 -23.73
N GLU A 159 6.04 19.23 -25.00
CA GLU A 159 5.65 20.40 -25.80
C GLU A 159 4.22 20.34 -26.33
N ILE A 160 3.61 19.16 -26.46
CA ILE A 160 2.40 18.97 -27.28
C ILE A 160 1.16 18.56 -26.48
N ILE A 161 1.25 17.71 -25.44
CA ILE A 161 0.06 16.96 -24.99
C ILE A 161 -0.34 17.20 -23.53
N HIS A 162 0.56 17.49 -22.61
CA HIS A 162 0.27 17.36 -21.17
C HIS A 162 0.54 18.58 -20.30
N LYS A 163 0.88 19.73 -20.87
CA LYS A 163 1.18 20.94 -20.09
C LYS A 163 0.05 21.28 -19.11
N ASP A 164 0.42 21.40 -17.84
CA ASP A 164 -0.49 21.69 -16.71
C ASP A 164 -1.56 20.60 -16.44
N LYS A 165 -1.46 19.43 -17.08
CA LYS A 165 -2.39 18.32 -16.83
C LYS A 165 -2.12 17.70 -15.46
N THR A 166 -3.18 17.49 -14.70
CA THR A 166 -3.17 16.70 -13.46
C THR A 166 -4.27 15.64 -13.47
N THR A 167 -4.04 14.56 -12.74
CA THR A 167 -5.02 13.51 -12.41
C THR A 167 -5.00 13.23 -10.93
N GLU A 168 -5.99 12.54 -10.39
CA GLU A 168 -6.12 12.29 -8.94
C GLU A 168 -5.50 10.95 -8.49
N GLY A 169 -4.61 10.37 -9.31
CA GLY A 169 -3.93 9.12 -8.97
C GLY A 169 -2.78 9.30 -7.98
N ILE A 170 -2.48 8.23 -7.25
CA ILE A 170 -1.31 8.18 -6.38
C ILE A 170 -0.55 6.87 -6.57
N PHE A 171 0.76 6.99 -6.82
CA PHE A 171 1.71 5.89 -6.85
C PHE A 171 3.13 6.44 -6.65
N ALA A 172 4.07 5.59 -6.20
CA ALA A 172 5.47 6.00 -6.09
C ALA A 172 6.06 6.42 -7.47
N PRO A 173 6.85 7.51 -7.53
CA PRO A 173 7.25 8.33 -6.40
C PRO A 173 6.17 9.35 -6.04
N TRP A 174 6.02 9.65 -4.77
CA TRP A 174 5.07 10.65 -4.28
C TRP A 174 5.68 11.52 -3.20
N ALA A 175 5.47 12.85 -3.35
CA ALA A 175 5.94 13.87 -2.42
C ALA A 175 4.81 14.34 -1.52
N PHE A 176 5.14 14.66 -0.26
CA PHE A 176 4.18 15.04 0.78
C PHE A 176 4.81 15.96 1.82
N MET A 177 3.97 16.66 2.56
CA MET A 177 4.42 17.38 3.75
C MET A 177 4.64 16.40 4.91
N LYS A 178 5.79 16.43 5.54
CA LYS A 178 6.16 15.58 6.67
C LYS A 178 5.13 15.63 7.80
N SER A 179 4.53 16.80 8.05
CA SER A 179 3.45 16.98 9.02
C SER A 179 2.21 16.13 8.71
N ASP A 180 1.80 16.04 7.42
CA ASP A 180 0.62 15.27 7.02
C ASP A 180 0.86 13.76 7.20
N PHE A 181 2.08 13.30 6.93
CA PHE A 181 2.49 11.92 7.19
C PHE A 181 2.46 11.57 8.68
N GLN A 182 2.98 12.47 9.51
CA GLN A 182 3.02 12.30 10.96
C GLN A 182 1.63 12.37 11.60
N GLU A 183 0.73 13.19 11.05
CA GLU A 183 -0.65 13.33 11.54
C GLU A 183 -1.41 12.00 11.50
N ILE A 184 -1.21 11.18 10.46
CA ILE A 184 -1.84 9.86 10.35
C ILE A 184 -1.01 8.72 10.96
N GLY A 185 0.15 9.02 11.56
CA GLY A 185 1.03 8.06 12.22
C GLY A 185 1.90 7.21 11.27
N GLY A 186 2.17 7.70 10.04
CA GLY A 186 3.00 7.00 9.06
C GLY A 186 2.41 5.71 8.51
N HIS A 187 3.26 4.78 8.08
CA HIS A 187 2.82 3.45 7.63
C HIS A 187 2.41 2.56 8.80
N ASP A 188 1.47 1.65 8.56
CA ASP A 188 1.07 0.67 9.57
C ASP A 188 2.05 -0.53 9.59
N PRO A 189 2.76 -0.76 10.71
CA PRO A 189 3.67 -1.88 10.85
C PRO A 189 2.98 -3.26 10.79
N LEU A 190 1.65 -3.30 10.69
CA LEU A 190 0.87 -4.52 10.40
C LEU A 190 1.29 -5.17 9.08
N TYR A 191 1.77 -4.36 8.12
CA TYR A 191 2.15 -4.80 6.78
C TYR A 191 3.65 -5.06 6.60
N ALA A 192 4.44 -4.90 7.66
CA ALA A 192 5.87 -5.19 7.58
C ALA A 192 6.14 -6.67 7.21
N PRO A 193 7.16 -6.94 6.39
CA PRO A 193 8.13 -6.01 5.80
C PRO A 193 7.64 -5.28 4.55
N GLN A 194 6.58 -5.73 3.88
CA GLN A 194 6.05 -5.16 2.62
C GLN A 194 4.68 -5.71 2.22
N SER A 195 4.07 -5.12 1.20
CA SER A 195 2.78 -5.45 0.58
C SER A 195 1.57 -4.94 1.35
N LYS A 196 0.74 -4.15 0.67
CA LYS A 196 -0.46 -3.44 1.15
C LYS A 196 -0.19 -2.21 2.03
N GLU A 197 1.05 -1.90 2.40
CA GLU A 197 1.42 -0.68 3.12
C GLU A 197 1.01 0.57 2.36
N ASP A 198 1.29 0.63 1.05
CA ASP A 198 0.92 1.75 0.17
C ASP A 198 -0.60 1.94 0.13
N SER A 199 -1.34 0.85 -0.11
CA SER A 199 -2.81 0.91 -0.17
C SER A 199 -3.43 1.36 1.14
N ASP A 200 -2.87 0.92 2.27
CA ASP A 200 -3.32 1.31 3.59
C ASP A 200 -3.08 2.80 3.86
N ILE A 201 -1.87 3.29 3.60
CA ILE A 201 -1.54 4.70 3.88
C ILE A 201 -2.32 5.62 2.94
N PHE A 202 -2.55 5.24 1.68
CA PHE A 202 -3.32 6.03 0.73
C PHE A 202 -4.80 6.12 1.13
N ASN A 203 -5.40 5.02 1.59
CA ASN A 203 -6.75 5.04 2.16
C ASN A 203 -6.84 6.03 3.33
N ARG A 204 -5.88 5.99 4.25
CA ARG A 204 -5.85 6.87 5.43
C ARG A 204 -5.65 8.33 5.06
N PHE A 205 -4.79 8.63 4.10
CA PHE A 205 -4.64 9.99 3.57
C PHE A 205 -5.94 10.50 2.96
N GLN A 206 -6.62 9.69 2.13
CA GLN A 206 -7.89 10.08 1.52
C GLN A 206 -8.96 10.38 2.58
N LEU A 207 -9.10 9.51 3.59
CA LEU A 207 -10.05 9.72 4.70
C LEU A 207 -9.70 10.93 5.55
N ASN A 208 -8.40 11.30 5.62
CA ASN A 208 -7.92 12.50 6.30
C ASN A 208 -8.02 13.78 5.46
N GLY A 209 -8.72 13.72 4.31
CA GLY A 209 -8.97 14.86 3.43
C GLY A 209 -7.76 15.32 2.65
N VAL A 210 -6.76 14.46 2.42
CA VAL A 210 -5.61 14.76 1.57
C VAL A 210 -6.01 14.65 0.09
N GLU A 211 -5.66 15.67 -0.68
CA GLU A 211 -5.83 15.71 -2.14
C GLU A 211 -4.65 15.00 -2.82
N PHE A 212 -4.94 14.10 -3.74
CA PHE A 212 -3.93 13.45 -4.59
C PHE A 212 -3.80 14.16 -5.92
N ILE A 213 -2.59 14.48 -6.31
CA ILE A 213 -2.25 15.15 -7.57
C ILE A 213 -1.17 14.33 -8.26
N GLN A 214 -1.53 13.62 -9.32
CA GLN A 214 -0.52 13.10 -10.25
C GLN A 214 -0.25 14.19 -11.30
N THR A 215 0.97 14.72 -11.33
CA THR A 215 1.37 15.71 -12.33
C THR A 215 1.90 15.04 -13.59
N TRP A 216 1.44 15.53 -14.75
CA TRP A 216 1.92 15.11 -16.07
C TRP A 216 2.98 16.06 -16.64
N ASP A 217 3.46 17.03 -15.84
CA ASP A 217 4.60 17.89 -16.15
C ASP A 217 5.92 17.37 -15.55
N GLY A 218 5.86 16.38 -14.67
CA GLY A 218 7.03 15.78 -13.99
C GLY A 218 7.07 14.27 -14.14
N PHE A 219 8.23 13.74 -14.53
CA PHE A 219 8.38 12.34 -14.88
C PHE A 219 9.51 11.64 -14.12
N VAL A 220 9.37 10.33 -13.98
CA VAL A 220 10.44 9.41 -13.63
C VAL A 220 10.44 8.23 -14.59
N TYR A 221 11.63 7.74 -14.94
CA TYR A 221 11.74 6.41 -15.55
C TYR A 221 11.87 5.38 -14.44
N HIS A 222 11.00 4.37 -14.42
CA HIS A 222 10.97 3.33 -13.40
C HIS A 222 11.24 1.97 -14.06
N MET A 223 12.39 1.37 -13.76
CA MET A 223 12.76 0.07 -14.34
C MET A 223 11.82 -1.05 -13.92
N THR A 224 11.13 -0.87 -12.80
CA THR A 224 10.17 -1.81 -12.21
C THR A 224 10.69 -3.24 -12.04
N CYS A 225 10.04 -4.08 -11.24
CA CYS A 225 10.39 -5.49 -11.07
C CYS A 225 11.84 -5.75 -10.59
N ARG A 226 12.48 -4.79 -9.87
CA ARG A 226 13.88 -4.93 -9.39
C ARG A 226 13.99 -5.21 -7.89
N GLY A 227 12.85 -5.30 -7.21
CA GLY A 227 12.79 -5.64 -5.79
C GLY A 227 12.77 -7.15 -5.51
N SER A 228 12.62 -7.50 -4.23
CA SER A 228 12.61 -8.88 -3.74
C SER A 228 11.53 -9.79 -4.35
N ARG A 229 10.49 -9.20 -4.96
CA ARG A 229 9.44 -9.93 -5.67
C ARG A 229 9.97 -10.75 -6.84
N PHE A 230 10.96 -10.22 -7.56
CA PHE A 230 11.47 -10.77 -8.80
C PHE A 230 12.95 -11.18 -8.70
N ASN A 231 13.44 -11.48 -7.50
CA ASN A 231 14.82 -11.89 -7.31
C ASN A 231 15.15 -13.11 -8.21
N PRO A 232 16.02 -12.95 -9.23
CA PRO A 232 16.34 -14.01 -10.19
C PRO A 232 17.07 -15.21 -9.56
N GLU A 233 17.69 -15.02 -8.38
CA GLU A 233 18.35 -16.11 -7.66
C GLU A 233 17.34 -17.05 -6.97
N LEU A 234 16.13 -16.56 -6.69
CA LEU A 234 15.10 -17.27 -5.90
C LEU A 234 13.92 -17.74 -6.74
N THR A 235 13.79 -17.28 -8.00
CA THR A 235 12.58 -17.53 -8.81
C THR A 235 12.91 -17.82 -10.27
N THR A 236 12.01 -18.56 -10.92
CA THR A 236 11.98 -18.62 -12.39
C THR A 236 11.68 -17.21 -12.92
N PRO A 237 12.38 -16.71 -13.96
CA PRO A 237 12.12 -15.40 -14.54
C PRO A 237 10.61 -15.16 -14.78
N GLY A 238 10.10 -14.01 -14.32
CA GLY A 238 8.70 -13.62 -14.44
C GLY A 238 7.73 -14.25 -13.42
N LYS A 239 8.21 -15.04 -12.45
CA LYS A 239 7.39 -15.56 -11.35
C LYS A 239 7.76 -14.92 -10.02
N ASN A 240 6.77 -14.77 -9.16
CA ASN A 240 6.98 -14.32 -7.79
C ASN A 240 7.74 -15.37 -6.97
N SER A 241 8.51 -14.92 -5.99
CA SER A 241 9.08 -15.83 -5.00
C SER A 241 7.98 -16.36 -4.07
N SER A 242 8.12 -17.61 -3.60
CA SER A 242 7.19 -18.19 -2.62
C SER A 242 7.15 -17.38 -1.31
N GLU A 243 8.26 -16.79 -0.91
CA GLU A 243 8.35 -15.89 0.24
C GLU A 243 7.50 -14.64 0.03
N TRP A 244 7.58 -14.04 -1.15
CA TRP A 244 6.77 -12.87 -1.47
C TRP A 244 5.28 -13.22 -1.55
N GLU A 245 4.91 -14.36 -2.12
CA GLU A 245 3.52 -14.82 -2.19
C GLU A 245 2.92 -15.06 -0.80
N ALA A 246 3.68 -15.71 0.09
CA ALA A 246 3.26 -15.92 1.48
C ALA A 246 3.10 -14.58 2.22
N GLN A 247 4.02 -13.64 2.03
CA GLN A 247 3.94 -12.29 2.60
C GLN A 247 2.73 -11.52 2.06
N ASN A 248 2.53 -11.55 0.74
CA ASN A 248 1.40 -10.87 0.12
C ASN A 248 0.05 -11.42 0.58
N LEU A 249 -0.07 -12.76 0.73
CA LEU A 249 -1.27 -13.39 1.28
C LEU A 249 -1.53 -12.93 2.71
N ARG A 250 -0.50 -12.94 3.57
CA ARG A 250 -0.59 -12.47 4.97
C ARG A 250 -1.04 -11.00 5.03
N SER A 251 -0.39 -10.13 4.27
CA SER A 251 -0.72 -8.71 4.22
C SER A 251 -2.13 -8.46 3.66
N THR A 252 -2.56 -9.22 2.64
CA THR A 252 -3.93 -9.14 2.10
C THR A 252 -4.97 -9.52 3.14
N ARG A 253 -4.77 -10.61 3.89
CA ARG A 253 -5.68 -11.00 4.97
C ARG A 253 -5.75 -9.94 6.08
N ASN A 254 -4.61 -9.35 6.45
CA ASN A 254 -4.55 -8.28 7.42
C ASN A 254 -5.22 -6.98 6.92
N PHE A 255 -5.10 -6.68 5.64
CA PHE A 255 -5.80 -5.55 5.02
C PHE A 255 -7.32 -5.73 5.10
N ILE A 256 -7.83 -6.92 4.76
CA ILE A 256 -9.25 -7.25 4.86
C ILE A 256 -9.74 -7.17 6.32
N ARG A 257 -8.98 -7.71 7.30
CA ARG A 257 -9.33 -7.58 8.73
C ARG A 257 -9.47 -6.12 9.17
N LYS A 258 -8.57 -5.26 8.68
CA LYS A 258 -8.57 -3.83 9.03
C LYS A 258 -9.69 -3.08 8.33
N TRP A 259 -9.82 -3.25 7.01
CA TRP A 259 -10.67 -2.43 6.15
C TRP A 259 -12.05 -3.04 5.85
N GLY A 260 -12.20 -4.36 5.96
CA GLY A 260 -13.43 -5.09 5.62
C GLY A 260 -13.60 -5.38 4.13
N HIS A 261 -12.66 -4.95 3.29
CA HIS A 261 -12.71 -5.11 1.83
C HIS A 261 -11.31 -5.35 1.24
N PHE A 262 -11.24 -5.74 -0.04
CA PHE A 262 -9.97 -5.77 -0.76
C PHE A 262 -9.44 -4.35 -1.02
N CYS A 263 -8.13 -4.25 -1.24
CA CYS A 263 -7.54 -3.04 -1.79
C CYS A 263 -8.19 -2.71 -3.14
N LYS A 264 -8.72 -1.49 -3.28
CA LYS A 264 -9.41 -0.98 -4.46
C LYS A 264 -8.88 0.38 -4.87
N HIS A 265 -8.83 0.61 -6.16
CA HIS A 265 -8.50 1.89 -6.76
C HIS A 265 -9.22 2.02 -8.12
N ASP A 266 -9.37 3.23 -8.60
CA ASP A 266 -9.87 3.47 -9.96
C ASP A 266 -8.78 3.22 -11.02
N ALA A 267 -9.09 3.48 -12.28
CA ALA A 267 -8.17 3.29 -13.39
C ALA A 267 -6.93 4.20 -13.33
N LEU A 268 -7.00 5.31 -12.60
CA LEU A 268 -5.90 6.26 -12.39
C LEU A 268 -5.17 6.05 -11.07
N MET A 269 -5.41 4.94 -10.38
CA MET A 269 -4.81 4.58 -9.09
C MET A 269 -5.27 5.45 -7.90
N LYS A 270 -6.38 6.17 -8.00
CA LYS A 270 -7.01 6.81 -6.84
C LYS A 270 -7.65 5.75 -5.95
N PRO A 271 -7.40 5.75 -4.63
CA PRO A 271 -8.04 4.79 -3.74
C PRO A 271 -9.57 4.87 -3.77
N ILE A 272 -10.21 3.71 -3.72
CA ILE A 272 -11.65 3.56 -3.47
C ILE A 272 -11.77 2.93 -2.09
N VAL A 273 -12.34 3.66 -1.15
CA VAL A 273 -12.44 3.27 0.27
C VAL A 273 -13.91 3.09 0.63
N PRO A 274 -14.47 1.87 0.53
CA PRO A 274 -15.79 1.57 1.05
C PRO A 274 -15.88 1.81 2.55
N SER A 275 -17.08 2.00 3.06
CA SER A 275 -17.32 2.15 4.50
C SER A 275 -16.90 0.91 5.27
N LYS A 276 -16.38 1.10 6.48
CA LYS A 276 -16.05 0.00 7.40
C LYS A 276 -17.21 -0.21 8.36
N TYR A 277 -17.91 -1.33 8.18
CA TYR A 277 -18.96 -1.78 9.10
C TYR A 277 -18.39 -2.75 10.14
N ASN A 278 -19.03 -2.81 11.30
CA ASN A 278 -18.76 -3.80 12.34
C ASN A 278 -19.62 -5.05 12.05
N ILE A 279 -19.02 -6.03 11.39
CA ILE A 279 -19.72 -7.21 10.87
C ILE A 279 -19.41 -8.43 11.74
N ALA A 280 -20.44 -9.17 12.10
CA ALA A 280 -20.34 -10.49 12.71
C ALA A 280 -20.85 -11.57 11.77
N PHE A 281 -20.11 -12.69 11.66
CA PHE A 281 -20.60 -13.89 10.99
C PHE A 281 -21.03 -14.93 12.02
N ARG A 282 -22.23 -15.49 11.80
CA ARG A 282 -22.73 -16.65 12.52
C ARG A 282 -22.76 -17.84 11.58
N VAL A 283 -21.85 -18.81 11.77
CA VAL A 283 -21.61 -19.89 10.81
C VAL A 283 -21.89 -21.24 11.46
N GLU A 284 -22.96 -21.89 11.02
CA GLU A 284 -23.28 -23.26 11.39
C GLU A 284 -22.59 -24.25 10.44
N LYS A 285 -22.21 -25.43 10.94
CA LYS A 285 -21.50 -26.48 10.18
C LYS A 285 -20.22 -25.95 9.50
N CYS A 286 -19.47 -25.19 10.26
CA CYS A 286 -18.26 -24.51 9.82
C CYS A 286 -17.05 -25.43 9.83
N GLY A 287 -16.57 -25.83 8.66
CA GLY A 287 -15.28 -26.54 8.52
C GLY A 287 -14.10 -25.59 8.64
N GLN A 288 -12.90 -26.14 8.91
CA GLN A 288 -11.64 -25.35 9.07
C GLN A 288 -11.33 -24.49 7.83
N HIS A 289 -11.59 -25.01 6.64
CA HIS A 289 -11.35 -24.26 5.39
C HIS A 289 -12.29 -23.06 5.28
N LEU A 290 -13.56 -23.25 5.62
CA LEU A 290 -14.56 -22.18 5.61
C LEU A 290 -14.21 -21.12 6.66
N LEU A 291 -13.85 -21.51 7.89
CA LEU A 291 -13.39 -20.61 8.94
C LEU A 291 -12.20 -19.76 8.48
N HIS A 292 -11.20 -20.41 7.86
CA HIS A 292 -10.02 -19.72 7.33
C HIS A 292 -10.40 -18.71 6.22
N GLY A 293 -11.35 -19.03 5.37
CA GLY A 293 -11.83 -18.14 4.30
C GLY A 293 -12.58 -16.92 4.85
N LEU A 294 -13.45 -17.13 5.84
CA LEU A 294 -14.41 -16.14 6.32
C LEU A 294 -13.83 -15.18 7.39
N GLU A 295 -12.96 -15.66 8.29
CA GLU A 295 -12.52 -14.88 9.45
C GLU A 295 -11.99 -13.48 9.12
N PRO A 296 -11.21 -13.23 8.05
CA PRO A 296 -10.72 -11.87 7.78
C PRO A 296 -11.82 -10.87 7.44
N TRP A 297 -12.98 -11.32 6.96
CA TRP A 297 -14.06 -10.49 6.42
C TRP A 297 -15.06 -9.97 7.45
N CYS A 298 -14.91 -10.35 8.71
CA CYS A 298 -15.78 -9.91 9.78
C CYS A 298 -14.95 -9.41 10.97
N ASP A 299 -15.57 -8.74 11.89
CA ASP A 299 -14.94 -8.32 13.16
C ASP A 299 -15.04 -9.44 14.19
N ARG A 300 -16.12 -10.22 14.16
CA ARG A 300 -16.33 -11.42 15.00
C ARG A 300 -16.92 -12.56 14.17
N ILE A 301 -16.49 -13.78 14.45
CA ILE A 301 -17.05 -15.00 13.86
C ILE A 301 -17.48 -15.96 14.98
N TYR A 302 -18.75 -16.29 14.99
CA TYR A 302 -19.36 -17.28 15.88
C TYR A 302 -19.56 -18.57 15.09
N SER A 303 -18.92 -19.65 15.51
CA SER A 303 -18.98 -20.91 14.76
C SER A 303 -18.91 -22.14 15.66
N ASP A 304 -19.31 -23.30 15.09
CA ASP A 304 -19.11 -24.62 15.66
C ASP A 304 -17.78 -25.27 15.26
N ALA A 305 -16.91 -24.51 14.58
CA ALA A 305 -15.58 -24.98 14.17
C ALA A 305 -14.60 -25.14 15.35
N GLU A 306 -13.53 -25.91 15.17
CA GLU A 306 -12.39 -25.96 16.10
C GLU A 306 -11.51 -24.70 15.99
N TRP A 307 -12.05 -23.56 16.41
CA TRP A 307 -11.37 -22.26 16.28
C TRP A 307 -10.05 -22.17 17.04
N ALA A 308 -9.85 -22.96 18.11
CA ALA A 308 -8.57 -23.00 18.85
C ALA A 308 -7.41 -23.46 17.95
N LYS A 309 -7.65 -24.46 17.09
CA LYS A 309 -6.68 -24.93 16.09
C LYS A 309 -6.38 -23.83 15.06
N TYR A 310 -7.42 -23.15 14.58
CA TYR A 310 -7.28 -22.02 13.65
C TYR A 310 -6.43 -20.92 14.27
N ILE A 311 -6.74 -20.48 15.50
CA ILE A 311 -5.98 -19.44 16.20
C ILE A 311 -4.51 -19.83 16.34
N THR A 312 -4.21 -21.07 16.71
CA THR A 312 -2.82 -21.53 16.85
C THR A 312 -2.01 -21.37 15.55
N LEU A 313 -2.64 -21.62 14.39
CA LEU A 313 -1.97 -21.54 13.10
C LEU A 313 -1.92 -20.10 12.54
N GLU A 314 -2.97 -19.32 12.75
CA GLU A 314 -3.12 -18.02 12.11
C GLU A 314 -2.60 -16.84 12.98
N GLN A 315 -2.65 -16.93 14.30
CA GLN A 315 -2.20 -15.84 15.19
C GLN A 315 -0.76 -15.34 14.91
N PRO A 316 0.21 -16.19 14.52
CA PRO A 316 1.55 -15.72 14.15
C PRO A 316 1.57 -14.81 12.91
N ASN A 317 0.52 -14.82 12.09
CA ASN A 317 0.42 -14.07 10.84
C ASN A 317 -0.26 -12.70 11.00
N THR A 318 -0.75 -12.37 12.20
CA THR A 318 -1.50 -11.14 12.42
C THR A 318 -1.26 -10.54 13.79
N LYS A 319 -1.36 -9.20 13.90
CA LYS A 319 -1.39 -8.48 15.17
C LYS A 319 -2.80 -8.38 15.77
N PHE A 320 -3.84 -8.73 15.01
CA PHE A 320 -5.19 -8.84 15.55
C PHE A 320 -5.27 -10.00 16.54
N ASP A 321 -5.86 -9.77 17.70
CA ASP A 321 -6.11 -10.82 18.69
C ASP A 321 -7.28 -11.71 18.23
N LEU A 322 -6.96 -12.86 17.66
CA LEU A 322 -7.96 -13.79 17.11
C LEU A 322 -8.86 -14.39 18.19
N ARG A 323 -8.45 -14.36 19.47
CA ARG A 323 -9.32 -14.79 20.57
C ARG A 323 -10.49 -13.86 20.82
N LYS A 324 -10.34 -12.58 20.41
CA LYS A 324 -11.42 -11.60 20.46
C LYS A 324 -12.32 -11.65 19.22
N ARG A 325 -11.93 -12.38 18.20
CA ARG A 325 -12.64 -12.47 16.93
C ARG A 325 -13.38 -13.80 16.75
N CYS A 326 -12.85 -14.91 17.31
CA CYS A 326 -13.41 -16.25 17.15
C CYS A 326 -14.14 -16.70 18.42
N HIS A 327 -15.42 -17.02 18.29
CA HIS A 327 -16.33 -17.35 19.37
C HIS A 327 -17.13 -18.62 19.08
N SER A 328 -17.68 -19.23 20.14
CA SER A 328 -18.64 -20.32 19.99
C SER A 328 -20.02 -19.82 19.56
N LEU A 329 -20.78 -20.62 18.79
CA LEU A 329 -22.17 -20.31 18.50
C LEU A 329 -23.08 -20.20 19.75
N THR A 330 -22.65 -20.76 20.87
CA THR A 330 -23.39 -20.71 22.15
C THR A 330 -23.10 -19.46 22.98
N ASP A 331 -22.15 -18.62 22.53
CA ASP A 331 -21.79 -17.35 23.21
C ASP A 331 -22.83 -16.26 22.90
N ASN A 332 -24.10 -16.48 23.29
CA ASN A 332 -25.24 -15.63 22.94
C ASN A 332 -25.22 -14.22 23.54
N ASP A 333 -24.47 -13.99 24.61
CA ASP A 333 -24.49 -12.71 25.36
C ASP A 333 -23.69 -11.57 24.68
N LYS A 334 -23.14 -11.79 23.46
CA LYS A 334 -22.24 -10.84 22.81
C LYS A 334 -22.77 -10.18 21.54
N TYR A 335 -23.99 -10.55 21.10
CA TYR A 335 -24.61 -9.97 19.89
C TYR A 335 -24.96 -8.49 20.01
N ASP A 336 -25.06 -7.97 21.25
CA ASP A 336 -25.40 -6.56 21.51
C ASP A 336 -24.33 -5.56 21.00
N TYR A 337 -23.17 -6.07 20.54
CA TYR A 337 -22.07 -5.24 20.04
C TYR A 337 -21.85 -5.33 18.53
N ASP A 338 -22.67 -6.14 17.82
CA ASP A 338 -22.52 -6.37 16.38
C ASP A 338 -23.55 -5.54 15.63
N ASP A 339 -23.10 -4.73 14.67
CA ASP A 339 -23.99 -3.84 13.93
C ASP A 339 -24.64 -4.56 12.74
N ILE A 340 -23.90 -5.45 12.07
CA ILE A 340 -24.39 -6.26 10.96
C ILE A 340 -24.11 -7.74 11.27
N ILE A 341 -25.16 -8.57 11.24
CA ILE A 341 -25.05 -9.99 11.49
C ILE A 341 -25.33 -10.76 10.19
N VAL A 342 -24.42 -11.61 9.77
CA VAL A 342 -24.56 -12.48 8.59
C VAL A 342 -24.65 -13.94 9.05
N GLU A 343 -25.80 -14.57 8.87
CA GLU A 343 -26.02 -15.98 9.18
C GLU A 343 -25.69 -16.86 7.95
N ILE A 344 -24.87 -17.89 8.16
CA ILE A 344 -24.31 -18.76 7.12
C ILE A 344 -24.50 -20.23 7.51
N ASP A 345 -25.14 -21.04 6.66
CA ASP A 345 -25.09 -22.50 6.73
C ASP A 345 -23.93 -23.02 5.86
N GLY A 346 -22.86 -23.51 6.48
CA GLY A 346 -21.67 -24.00 5.80
C GLY A 346 -21.91 -25.14 4.81
N THR A 347 -23.03 -25.85 4.92
CA THR A 347 -23.39 -26.90 3.95
C THR A 347 -24.01 -26.37 2.66
N ARG A 348 -24.51 -25.14 2.68
CA ARG A 348 -25.16 -24.48 1.54
C ARG A 348 -24.28 -23.36 0.96
N PHE A 349 -23.18 -23.03 1.61
CA PHE A 349 -22.29 -21.93 1.23
C PHE A 349 -21.63 -22.21 -0.13
N THR A 350 -21.76 -21.26 -1.05
CA THR A 350 -21.30 -21.35 -2.44
C THR A 350 -20.21 -20.32 -2.74
N GLN A 351 -19.58 -20.42 -3.91
CA GLN A 351 -18.66 -19.41 -4.40
C GLN A 351 -19.35 -18.05 -4.59
N GLN A 352 -20.60 -18.04 -5.04
CA GLN A 352 -21.38 -16.80 -5.19
C GLN A 352 -21.64 -16.11 -3.84
N ASP A 353 -21.90 -16.87 -2.78
CA ASP A 353 -22.07 -16.31 -1.43
C ASP A 353 -20.77 -15.67 -0.94
N PHE A 354 -19.62 -16.27 -1.29
CA PHE A 354 -18.32 -15.68 -0.97
C PHE A 354 -18.07 -14.38 -1.74
N GLU A 355 -18.48 -14.29 -3.00
CA GLU A 355 -18.41 -13.06 -3.80
C GLU A 355 -19.28 -11.96 -3.20
N TYR A 356 -20.46 -12.28 -2.68
CA TYR A 356 -21.29 -11.32 -1.94
C TYR A 356 -20.58 -10.82 -0.65
N ILE A 357 -19.93 -11.70 0.11
CA ILE A 357 -19.15 -11.30 1.27
C ILE A 357 -18.03 -10.34 0.88
N GLN A 358 -17.34 -10.60 -0.24
CA GLN A 358 -16.26 -9.73 -0.71
C GLN A 358 -16.74 -8.33 -1.14
N GLN A 359 -18.00 -8.19 -1.49
CA GLN A 359 -18.64 -6.95 -1.92
C GLN A 359 -19.61 -6.39 -0.86
N LEU A 360 -19.65 -6.99 0.32
CA LEU A 360 -20.67 -6.66 1.32
C LEU A 360 -20.64 -5.18 1.74
N ALA A 361 -19.45 -4.60 1.89
CA ALA A 361 -19.31 -3.19 2.23
C ALA A 361 -19.95 -2.27 1.18
N GLU A 362 -19.71 -2.54 -0.12
CA GLU A 362 -20.31 -1.75 -1.20
C GLU A 362 -21.81 -1.99 -1.35
N ILE A 363 -22.26 -3.22 -1.10
CA ILE A 363 -23.70 -3.52 -1.08
C ILE A 363 -24.39 -2.76 0.04
N LEU A 364 -23.75 -2.68 1.22
CA LEU A 364 -24.27 -1.91 2.36
C LEU A 364 -24.13 -0.39 2.15
N ASP A 365 -23.19 0.09 1.35
CA ASP A 365 -23.05 1.51 1.00
C ASP A 365 -24.14 1.98 0.02
N ASP A 366 -24.92 1.06 -0.57
CA ASP A 366 -26.07 1.43 -1.41
C ASP A 366 -27.13 2.12 -0.57
N SER A 367 -27.33 3.42 -0.83
CA SER A 367 -28.24 4.26 -0.06
C SER A 367 -29.69 3.79 -0.12
N ASP A 368 -30.11 3.16 -1.21
CA ASP A 368 -31.47 2.65 -1.37
C ASP A 368 -31.67 1.43 -0.44
N LEU A 369 -30.68 0.52 -0.38
CA LEU A 369 -30.72 -0.63 0.51
C LEU A 369 -30.74 -0.20 1.99
N LEU A 370 -29.84 0.70 2.38
CA LEU A 370 -29.79 1.19 3.77
C LEU A 370 -31.04 1.97 4.17
N ASN A 371 -31.68 2.70 3.25
CA ASN A 371 -32.95 3.39 3.52
C ASN A 371 -34.11 2.40 3.65
N GLU A 372 -34.10 1.31 2.87
CA GLU A 372 -35.13 0.27 2.92
C GLU A 372 -35.03 -0.55 4.21
N PHE A 373 -33.82 -0.87 4.69
CA PHE A 373 -33.54 -1.73 5.84
C PHE A 373 -32.91 -0.96 7.03
N ALA A 374 -33.30 0.28 7.26
CA ALA A 374 -32.67 1.14 8.26
C ALA A 374 -33.13 0.90 9.71
N GLN A 375 -34.18 0.11 9.94
CA GLN A 375 -34.68 -0.15 11.29
C GLN A 375 -33.93 -1.31 11.96
N PRO A 376 -33.51 -1.19 13.23
CA PRO A 376 -32.84 -2.28 13.92
C PRO A 376 -33.65 -3.58 13.91
N GLY A 377 -32.99 -4.69 13.49
CA GLY A 377 -33.57 -6.01 13.40
C GLY A 377 -34.19 -6.34 12.03
N GLU A 378 -34.17 -5.40 11.08
CA GLU A 378 -34.58 -5.71 9.70
C GLU A 378 -33.62 -6.66 9.02
N GLN A 379 -34.16 -7.51 8.12
CA GLN A 379 -33.45 -8.62 7.51
C GLN A 379 -33.68 -8.67 6.01
N PHE A 380 -32.63 -9.05 5.30
CA PHE A 380 -32.74 -9.40 3.89
C PHE A 380 -31.87 -10.62 3.56
N GLU A 381 -32.10 -11.23 2.42
CA GLU A 381 -31.32 -12.37 1.93
C GLU A 381 -30.46 -11.98 0.73
N LEU A 382 -29.23 -12.49 0.71
CA LEU A 382 -28.29 -12.29 -0.38
C LEU A 382 -27.69 -13.67 -0.75
N GLY A 383 -28.24 -14.32 -1.74
CA GLY A 383 -27.94 -15.73 -2.01
C GLY A 383 -28.40 -16.65 -0.88
N ASN A 384 -27.47 -17.40 -0.29
CA ASN A 384 -27.73 -18.22 0.89
C ASN A 384 -27.35 -17.53 2.21
N LEU A 385 -27.03 -16.23 2.17
CA LEU A 385 -26.71 -15.43 3.33
C LEU A 385 -27.99 -14.75 3.84
N LYS A 386 -28.22 -14.79 5.15
CA LYS A 386 -29.25 -13.99 5.80
C LYS A 386 -28.58 -12.87 6.57
N ILE A 387 -28.90 -11.63 6.23
CA ILE A 387 -28.26 -10.44 6.78
C ILE A 387 -29.28 -9.73 7.66
N THR A 388 -28.88 -9.43 8.91
CA THR A 388 -29.67 -8.66 9.87
C THR A 388 -28.93 -7.36 10.16
N ILE A 389 -29.59 -6.22 9.98
CA ILE A 389 -29.05 -4.89 10.29
C ILE A 389 -29.53 -4.51 11.70
N MET A 390 -28.57 -4.33 12.62
CA MET A 390 -28.83 -3.82 13.98
C MET A 390 -28.49 -2.35 14.08
N ASN A 391 -27.46 -1.90 13.32
CA ASN A 391 -27.02 -0.52 13.27
C ASN A 391 -26.29 -0.27 11.93
N VAL A 392 -26.37 0.95 11.42
CA VAL A 392 -25.73 1.36 10.15
C VAL A 392 -24.51 2.25 10.37
N GLN A 393 -23.94 2.27 11.58
CA GLN A 393 -22.75 3.05 11.90
C GLN A 393 -21.52 2.52 11.15
N THR A 394 -20.67 3.44 10.70
CA THR A 394 -19.41 3.13 10.01
C THR A 394 -18.19 3.56 10.82
N TYR A 395 -17.05 2.92 10.60
CA TYR A 395 -15.85 3.03 11.45
C TYR A 395 -14.56 3.30 10.67
N GLU A 396 -14.62 3.58 9.36
CA GLU A 396 -13.44 3.85 8.53
C GLU A 396 -12.61 5.03 9.05
N LYS A 397 -13.26 6.02 9.67
CA LYS A 397 -12.57 7.19 10.25
C LYS A 397 -11.70 6.85 11.46
N ASP A 398 -12.03 5.77 12.17
CA ASP A 398 -11.24 5.28 13.30
C ASP A 398 -9.93 4.64 12.86
N LEU A 399 -9.78 4.38 11.56
CA LEU A 399 -8.62 3.76 10.94
C LEU A 399 -7.60 4.79 10.41
N ILE A 400 -7.91 6.09 10.44
CA ILE A 400 -7.05 7.15 9.87
C ILE A 400 -5.68 7.17 10.55
N VAL A 401 -5.66 7.11 11.87
CA VAL A 401 -4.41 7.18 12.64
C VAL A 401 -3.98 5.78 13.05
N CYS A 402 -2.74 5.42 12.70
CA CYS A 402 -2.15 4.18 13.20
C CYS A 402 -2.01 4.25 14.72
N LYS A 403 -2.66 3.33 15.41
CA LYS A 403 -2.43 3.13 16.85
C LYS A 403 -1.13 2.33 16.98
N SER A 404 -0.05 3.05 17.36
CA SER A 404 1.26 2.46 17.66
C SER A 404 1.19 1.41 18.77
#